data_7d763c0a71ead0bf308e97f7f9d2e9d9
#
_entry.id   7d763c0a71ead0bf308e97f7f9d2e9d9
#
_cell.length_a   1.000
_cell.length_b   1.000
_cell.length_c   1.000
_cell.angle_alpha   90.00
_cell.angle_beta   90.00
_cell.angle_gamma   90.00
#
_symmetry.space_group_name_H-M   'P 1'
#
loop_
_entity.id
_entity.type
_entity.pdbx_description
1 polymer ?
#
loop_
_entity_poly.entity_id
_entity_poly.type
_entity_poly.pdbx_seq_one_letter_code
_entity_poly.pdbx_strand_id
1 'polypeptide(L)'
;MALLNLFRGRQQDKAPEPALLKSLVEGYSIEVMPRTAAKIDDFTTLLPANTRVYIAHIDGTPIDDMVKTAKRLREDGFEVMPHIPARSIESRAMLDDWVSRYHNEAGVDQALVLGGGLSRPAGALNSSLQLIETGIFDRHGFKRLHVAGHPEGNRDIDLDGTTKLVDEALKFKQIYSESTDAKLAIVTQFAFDSRPVILWAERIAATGVRMPIHLGVAGPTKLQTLIKFALTCGVGPSISVIQKRAMDISKLLVPYEPTEFLTEIADYKARNPQSLIEQIHVFPLGGIRASAEWMNERQPALAEIRAI
;
A
#
# COMPACT_ATOMS: atom_id res chain seq x y z
N MET A 1 -2.28 -53.27 25.08
CA MET A 1 -3.30 -52.40 24.49
C MET A 1 -2.96 -50.98 24.84
N ALA A 2 -2.13 -50.28 24.08
CA ALA A 2 -1.89 -48.81 24.22
C ALA A 2 -0.94 -48.32 23.11
N LEU A 3 -1.33 -48.44 21.84
CA LEU A 3 -0.56 -47.95 20.69
C LEU A 3 -1.49 -47.56 19.52
N LEU A 4 -2.51 -46.76 19.84
CA LEU A 4 -3.49 -46.30 18.85
C LEU A 4 -4.02 -44.94 19.23
N ASN A 5 -3.17 -43.87 19.18
CA ASN A 5 -3.66 -42.50 19.16
C ASN A 5 -2.54 -41.49 18.78
N LEU A 6 -1.74 -41.77 17.77
CA LEU A 6 -0.67 -40.88 17.24
C LEU A 6 -0.94 -40.38 15.82
N PHE A 7 -2.15 -40.51 15.35
CA PHE A 7 -2.61 -39.91 14.07
C PHE A 7 -3.80 -38.95 14.35
N ARG A 8 -3.61 -37.94 15.18
CA ARG A 8 -4.43 -36.75 15.05
C ARG A 8 -3.97 -36.03 13.79
N GLY A 9 -4.83 -36.10 12.78
CA GLY A 9 -4.61 -35.55 11.47
C GLY A 9 -4.09 -34.13 11.50
N ARG A 10 -3.03 -33.88 10.72
CA ARG A 10 -2.83 -32.56 10.13
C ARG A 10 -4.17 -32.20 9.50
N GLN A 11 -4.83 -31.17 10.04
CA GLN A 11 -5.82 -30.44 9.28
C GLN A 11 -5.14 -30.11 7.94
N GLN A 12 -5.58 -30.77 6.89
CA GLN A 12 -5.30 -30.34 5.53
C GLN A 12 -5.84 -28.90 5.48
N ASP A 13 -4.93 -27.93 5.36
CA ASP A 13 -5.26 -26.57 5.07
C ASP A 13 -6.10 -26.60 3.79
N LYS A 14 -7.41 -26.50 3.93
CA LYS A 14 -8.31 -26.31 2.80
C LYS A 14 -7.81 -25.08 2.07
N ALA A 15 -7.52 -25.23 0.78
CA ALA A 15 -7.34 -24.07 -0.08
C ALA A 15 -8.53 -23.13 0.17
N PRO A 16 -8.30 -21.81 0.40
CA PRO A 16 -9.37 -20.90 0.75
C PRO A 16 -10.43 -20.92 -0.34
N GLU A 17 -11.65 -20.72 0.08
CA GLU A 17 -12.72 -20.58 -0.90
C GLU A 17 -12.36 -19.43 -1.85
N PRO A 18 -12.37 -19.64 -3.16
CA PRO A 18 -12.07 -18.60 -4.15
C PRO A 18 -12.86 -17.31 -3.94
N ALA A 19 -14.05 -17.41 -3.34
CA ALA A 19 -14.90 -16.29 -2.97
C ALA A 19 -14.28 -15.33 -1.93
N LEU A 20 -13.55 -15.84 -0.93
CA LEU A 20 -12.90 -15.00 0.10
C LEU A 20 -11.77 -14.17 -0.49
N LEU A 21 -10.94 -14.79 -1.35
CA LEU A 21 -9.87 -14.07 -2.02
C LEU A 21 -10.44 -13.00 -2.99
N LYS A 22 -11.49 -13.33 -3.72
CA LYS A 22 -12.19 -12.38 -4.60
C LYS A 22 -12.66 -11.16 -3.83
N SER A 23 -13.36 -11.35 -2.72
CA SER A 23 -13.85 -10.25 -1.87
C SER A 23 -12.71 -9.40 -1.30
N LEU A 24 -11.57 -10.00 -0.98
CA LEU A 24 -10.42 -9.27 -0.44
C LEU A 24 -9.77 -8.36 -1.48
N VAL A 25 -9.66 -8.81 -2.75
CA VAL A 25 -9.00 -8.06 -3.82
C VAL A 25 -9.95 -7.11 -4.57
N GLU A 26 -11.24 -7.15 -4.29
CA GLU A 26 -12.21 -6.23 -4.88
C GLU A 26 -11.87 -4.79 -4.51
N GLY A 27 -11.93 -3.89 -5.49
CA GLY A 27 -11.64 -2.48 -5.29
C GLY A 27 -10.19 -2.17 -4.92
N TYR A 28 -9.23 -3.04 -5.27
CA TYR A 28 -7.82 -2.80 -5.01
C TYR A 28 -7.34 -1.44 -5.53
N SER A 29 -6.31 -0.90 -4.89
CA SER A 29 -5.55 0.25 -5.40
C SER A 29 -4.19 -0.19 -5.93
N ILE A 30 -3.59 0.63 -6.80
CA ILE A 30 -2.31 0.31 -7.44
C ILE A 30 -1.42 1.53 -7.50
N GLU A 31 -0.10 1.33 -7.60
CA GLU A 31 0.88 2.41 -7.63
C GLU A 31 1.54 2.55 -9.02
N VAL A 32 1.83 3.78 -9.42
CA VAL A 32 2.63 4.09 -10.61
C VAL A 32 3.66 5.17 -10.29
N MET A 33 4.67 5.30 -11.13
CA MET A 33 5.56 6.47 -11.20
C MET A 33 5.32 7.20 -12.52
N PRO A 34 5.55 8.52 -12.64
CA PRO A 34 5.38 9.24 -13.92
C PRO A 34 6.07 8.54 -15.09
N ARG A 35 7.32 8.11 -14.89
CA ARG A 35 8.10 7.40 -15.91
C ARG A 35 7.50 6.06 -16.35
N THR A 36 6.85 5.33 -15.46
CA THR A 36 6.20 4.06 -15.80
C THR A 36 4.81 4.30 -16.38
N ALA A 37 4.09 5.28 -15.90
CA ALA A 37 2.79 5.71 -16.42
C ALA A 37 2.89 6.18 -17.88
N ALA A 38 3.95 6.90 -18.22
CA ALA A 38 4.20 7.36 -19.59
C ALA A 38 4.36 6.22 -20.65
N LYS A 39 4.60 4.99 -20.20
CA LYS A 39 4.73 3.80 -21.08
C LYS A 39 3.40 3.06 -21.29
N ILE A 40 2.35 3.48 -20.66
CA ILE A 40 1.02 2.90 -20.79
C ILE A 40 0.20 3.83 -21.68
N ASP A 41 -0.19 3.33 -22.83
CA ASP A 41 -0.96 4.12 -23.81
C ASP A 41 -2.38 4.40 -23.29
N ASP A 42 -3.02 3.39 -22.71
CA ASP A 42 -4.39 3.46 -22.20
C ASP A 42 -4.56 2.64 -20.90
N PHE A 43 -4.78 3.35 -19.79
CA PHE A 43 -5.01 2.74 -18.49
C PHE A 43 -6.40 2.11 -18.37
N THR A 44 -7.38 2.57 -19.13
CA THR A 44 -8.77 2.06 -19.06
C THR A 44 -8.86 0.62 -19.55
N THR A 45 -7.89 0.19 -20.37
CA THR A 45 -7.79 -1.22 -20.81
C THR A 45 -7.19 -2.16 -19.75
N LEU A 46 -6.56 -1.60 -18.73
CA LEU A 46 -5.83 -2.35 -17.70
C LEU A 46 -6.55 -2.36 -16.34
N LEU A 47 -7.10 -1.22 -15.97
CA LEU A 47 -7.66 -1.01 -14.63
C LEU A 47 -9.18 -0.84 -14.70
N PRO A 48 -9.92 -1.37 -13.71
CA PRO A 48 -11.33 -1.05 -13.54
C PRO A 48 -11.56 0.45 -13.38
N ALA A 49 -12.70 0.94 -13.84
CA ALA A 49 -13.11 2.33 -13.60
C ALA A 49 -13.09 2.65 -12.09
N ASN A 50 -12.76 3.89 -11.74
CA ASN A 50 -12.63 4.36 -10.37
C ASN A 50 -11.54 3.66 -9.51
N THR A 51 -10.66 2.84 -10.11
CA THR A 51 -9.50 2.32 -9.39
C THR A 51 -8.70 3.49 -8.81
N ARG A 52 -8.32 3.39 -7.51
CA ARG A 52 -7.41 4.39 -6.93
C ARG A 52 -5.98 4.11 -7.36
N VAL A 53 -5.39 5.07 -8.08
CA VAL A 53 -4.02 5.00 -8.56
C VAL A 53 -3.15 5.95 -7.74
N TYR A 54 -2.21 5.40 -7.02
CA TYR A 54 -1.21 6.18 -6.30
C TYR A 54 -0.09 6.56 -7.27
N ILE A 55 0.43 7.78 -7.12
CA ILE A 55 1.58 8.23 -7.90
C ILE A 55 2.77 8.38 -6.95
N ALA A 56 3.70 7.44 -7.04
CA ALA A 56 4.91 7.45 -6.21
C ALA A 56 5.81 8.63 -6.59
N HIS A 57 6.14 9.45 -5.61
CA HIS A 57 7.12 10.51 -5.76
C HIS A 57 8.50 9.97 -5.38
N ILE A 58 9.35 9.81 -6.38
CA ILE A 58 10.76 9.46 -6.18
C ILE A 58 11.56 10.77 -6.16
N ASP A 59 12.52 10.86 -5.27
CA ASP A 59 13.37 12.05 -5.15
C ASP A 59 13.95 12.46 -6.50
N GLY A 60 13.93 13.78 -6.78
CA GLY A 60 14.31 14.36 -8.07
C GLY A 60 13.25 14.26 -9.17
N THR A 61 12.07 13.69 -8.91
CA THR A 61 10.96 13.74 -9.87
C THR A 61 10.38 15.16 -9.95
N PRO A 62 10.34 15.81 -11.14
CA PRO A 62 9.74 17.13 -11.26
C PRO A 62 8.26 17.13 -10.91
N ILE A 63 7.82 18.16 -10.20
CA ILE A 63 6.40 18.32 -9.85
C ILE A 63 5.51 18.40 -11.10
N ASP A 64 6.00 18.96 -12.19
CA ASP A 64 5.30 19.03 -13.47
C ASP A 64 4.94 17.63 -14.01
N ASP A 65 5.86 16.68 -13.93
CA ASP A 65 5.62 15.30 -14.35
C ASP A 65 4.59 14.59 -13.45
N MET A 66 4.63 14.89 -12.15
CA MET A 66 3.68 14.38 -11.17
C MET A 66 2.27 14.90 -11.43
N VAL A 67 2.11 16.22 -11.59
CA VAL A 67 0.82 16.88 -11.86
C VAL A 67 0.26 16.46 -13.21
N LYS A 68 1.09 16.40 -14.26
CA LYS A 68 0.69 15.93 -15.58
C LYS A 68 0.18 14.48 -15.55
N THR A 69 0.88 13.61 -14.80
CA THR A 69 0.45 12.20 -14.64
C THR A 69 -0.88 12.12 -13.88
N ALA A 70 -1.02 12.93 -12.82
CA ALA A 70 -2.24 13.00 -12.04
C ALA A 70 -3.43 13.46 -12.88
N LYS A 71 -3.26 14.53 -13.65
CA LYS A 71 -4.28 15.05 -14.56
C LYS A 71 -4.75 13.99 -15.56
N ARG A 72 -3.80 13.33 -16.25
CA ARG A 72 -4.11 12.26 -17.20
C ARG A 72 -4.95 11.15 -16.57
N LEU A 73 -4.52 10.63 -15.41
CA LEU A 73 -5.23 9.56 -14.71
C LEU A 73 -6.63 9.99 -14.25
N ARG A 74 -6.81 11.26 -13.84
CA ARG A 74 -8.15 11.80 -13.54
C ARG A 74 -9.04 11.89 -14.79
N GLU A 75 -8.49 12.35 -15.92
CA GLU A 75 -9.19 12.39 -17.20
C GLU A 75 -9.57 10.99 -17.70
N ASP A 76 -8.76 9.97 -17.42
CA ASP A 76 -9.04 8.55 -17.69
C ASP A 76 -10.09 7.95 -16.71
N GLY A 77 -10.61 8.73 -15.72
CA GLY A 77 -11.68 8.31 -14.81
C GLY A 77 -11.22 7.57 -13.56
N PHE A 78 -9.95 7.71 -13.16
CA PHE A 78 -9.40 7.09 -11.96
C PHE A 78 -9.44 8.01 -10.74
N GLU A 79 -9.47 7.40 -9.54
CA GLU A 79 -9.20 8.09 -8.29
C GLU A 79 -7.69 8.25 -8.11
N VAL A 80 -7.18 9.49 -8.01
CA VAL A 80 -5.74 9.75 -8.03
C VAL A 80 -5.23 10.22 -6.67
N MET A 81 -4.15 9.57 -6.21
CA MET A 81 -3.55 9.82 -4.90
C MET A 81 -2.03 9.98 -5.01
N PRO A 82 -1.52 11.21 -5.25
CA PRO A 82 -0.08 11.44 -5.28
C PRO A 82 0.55 11.29 -3.89
N HIS A 83 1.80 10.85 -3.88
CA HIS A 83 2.65 10.88 -2.69
C HIS A 83 3.14 12.29 -2.42
N ILE A 84 3.07 12.73 -1.17
CA ILE A 84 3.64 13.98 -0.70
C ILE A 84 4.67 13.64 0.39
N PRO A 85 5.96 13.51 0.01
CA PRO A 85 7.03 13.18 0.95
C PRO A 85 7.53 14.42 1.69
N ALA A 86 7.39 14.47 3.01
CA ALA A 86 7.78 15.61 3.85
C ALA A 86 9.24 16.04 3.63
N ARG A 87 10.15 15.04 3.60
CA ARG A 87 11.60 15.32 3.49
C ARG A 87 12.04 15.88 2.14
N SER A 88 11.19 15.80 1.11
CA SER A 88 11.46 16.42 -0.21
C SER A 88 10.92 17.84 -0.31
N ILE A 89 10.24 18.36 0.70
CA ILE A 89 9.65 19.68 0.73
C ILE A 89 10.61 20.68 1.35
N GLU A 90 11.10 21.63 0.56
CA GLU A 90 12.06 22.66 1.01
C GLU A 90 11.41 23.73 1.91
N SER A 91 10.15 24.06 1.65
CA SER A 91 9.44 25.10 2.37
C SER A 91 7.93 24.88 2.42
N ARG A 92 7.27 25.56 3.37
CA ARG A 92 5.80 25.58 3.44
C ARG A 92 5.17 26.15 2.16
N ALA A 93 5.80 27.12 1.52
CA ALA A 93 5.34 27.68 0.25
C ALA A 93 5.40 26.66 -0.88
N MET A 94 6.46 25.83 -0.94
CA MET A 94 6.56 24.72 -1.91
C MET A 94 5.46 23.68 -1.68
N LEU A 95 5.16 23.32 -0.43
CA LEU A 95 4.06 22.42 -0.12
C LEU A 95 2.72 22.99 -0.59
N ASP A 96 2.48 24.25 -0.30
CA ASP A 96 1.25 24.96 -0.70
C ASP A 96 1.08 25.01 -2.22
N ASP A 97 2.18 25.29 -2.94
CA ASP A 97 2.22 25.25 -4.41
C ASP A 97 1.87 23.86 -4.95
N TRP A 98 2.51 22.79 -4.43
CA TRP A 98 2.26 21.42 -4.89
C TRP A 98 0.81 21.00 -4.67
N VAL A 99 0.28 21.23 -3.46
CA VAL A 99 -1.11 20.89 -3.11
C VAL A 99 -2.09 21.68 -3.97
N SER A 100 -1.84 22.99 -4.16
CA SER A 100 -2.63 23.87 -5.04
C SER A 100 -2.64 23.37 -6.47
N ARG A 101 -1.50 22.99 -7.02
CA ARG A 101 -1.36 22.49 -8.39
C ARG A 101 -2.09 21.17 -8.60
N TYR A 102 -1.95 20.21 -7.66
CA TYR A 102 -2.72 18.97 -7.71
C TYR A 102 -4.23 19.21 -7.73
N HIS A 103 -4.69 20.14 -6.89
CA HIS A 103 -6.10 20.47 -6.80
C HIS A 103 -6.59 21.20 -8.06
N ASN A 104 -5.94 22.29 -8.46
CA ASN A 104 -6.43 23.18 -9.49
C ASN A 104 -6.13 22.71 -10.93
N GLU A 105 -4.98 22.07 -11.16
CA GLU A 105 -4.57 21.65 -12.51
C GLU A 105 -5.01 20.22 -12.82
N ALA A 106 -5.07 19.33 -11.80
CA ALA A 106 -5.36 17.91 -11.99
C ALA A 106 -6.70 17.46 -11.35
N GLY A 107 -7.42 18.32 -10.65
CA GLY A 107 -8.68 17.96 -9.97
C GLY A 107 -8.52 16.90 -8.89
N VAL A 108 -7.35 16.88 -8.22
CA VAL A 108 -7.03 15.91 -7.17
C VAL A 108 -7.34 16.48 -5.80
N ASP A 109 -8.07 15.75 -4.99
CA ASP A 109 -8.43 16.07 -3.61
C ASP A 109 -8.06 14.98 -2.62
N GLN A 110 -7.05 14.17 -2.97
CA GLN A 110 -6.54 13.05 -2.18
C GLN A 110 -5.00 13.05 -2.20
N ALA A 111 -4.37 12.60 -1.12
CA ALA A 111 -2.91 12.43 -1.06
C ALA A 111 -2.51 11.31 -0.10
N LEU A 112 -1.37 10.64 -0.38
CA LEU A 112 -0.64 9.86 0.59
C LEU A 112 0.47 10.73 1.18
N VAL A 113 0.35 11.08 2.47
CA VAL A 113 1.34 11.87 3.19
C VAL A 113 2.31 10.95 3.94
N LEU A 114 3.60 11.10 3.68
CA LEU A 114 4.65 10.24 4.23
C LEU A 114 5.91 11.04 4.57
N GLY A 115 6.83 10.41 5.31
CA GLY A 115 8.12 11.04 5.64
C GLY A 115 9.01 11.22 4.41
N GLY A 116 9.03 10.22 3.52
CA GLY A 116 9.93 10.17 2.35
C GLY A 116 11.25 9.44 2.63
N GLY A 117 11.94 9.09 1.56
CA GLY A 117 13.16 8.27 1.59
C GLY A 117 14.47 9.02 1.80
N LEU A 118 14.47 10.36 1.78
CA LEU A 118 15.68 11.14 2.02
C LEU A 118 16.20 10.96 3.45
N SER A 119 17.49 10.73 3.60
CA SER A 119 18.14 10.62 4.92
C SER A 119 18.18 11.96 5.67
N ARG A 120 18.18 13.08 4.93
CA ARG A 120 18.12 14.44 5.47
C ARG A 120 16.97 15.19 4.78
N PRO A 121 16.12 15.89 5.54
CA PRO A 121 15.10 16.74 4.95
C PRO A 121 15.71 17.86 4.10
N ALA A 122 15.08 18.19 2.96
CA ALA A 122 15.44 19.33 2.14
C ALA A 122 15.11 20.67 2.81
N GLY A 123 14.12 20.66 3.72
CA GLY A 123 13.69 21.82 4.49
C GLY A 123 13.41 21.49 5.96
N ALA A 124 12.43 22.15 6.55
CA ALA A 124 12.07 21.98 7.96
C ALA A 124 11.15 20.77 8.23
N LEU A 125 10.54 20.18 7.18
CA LEU A 125 9.57 19.10 7.31
C LEU A 125 10.28 17.73 7.26
N ASN A 126 10.22 16.99 8.36
CA ASN A 126 10.89 15.70 8.51
C ASN A 126 9.90 14.51 8.58
N SER A 127 8.63 14.75 8.84
CA SER A 127 7.64 13.70 9.04
C SER A 127 6.28 14.06 8.44
N SER A 128 5.47 13.04 8.16
CA SER A 128 4.08 13.23 7.73
C SER A 128 3.23 13.97 8.76
N LEU A 129 3.58 13.93 10.04
CA LEU A 129 2.88 14.68 11.09
C LEU A 129 3.00 16.18 10.85
N GLN A 130 4.22 16.65 10.58
CA GLN A 130 4.48 18.07 10.28
C GLN A 130 3.78 18.53 8.99
N LEU A 131 3.64 17.65 7.97
CA LEU A 131 2.83 17.95 6.79
C LEU A 131 1.37 18.21 7.17
N ILE A 132 0.79 17.33 7.96
CA ILE A 132 -0.60 17.38 8.42
C ILE A 132 -0.82 18.64 9.26
N GLU A 133 0.06 18.93 10.21
CA GLU A 133 0.01 20.11 11.09
C GLU A 133 0.06 21.46 10.35
N THR A 134 0.49 21.48 9.08
CA THR A 134 0.43 22.72 8.29
C THR A 134 -0.99 23.22 8.03
N GLY A 135 -2.00 22.34 8.04
CA GLY A 135 -3.39 22.65 7.66
C GLY A 135 -3.56 22.98 6.17
N ILE A 136 -2.53 22.74 5.33
CA ILE A 136 -2.56 23.08 3.90
C ILE A 136 -3.56 22.21 3.16
N PHE A 137 -3.63 20.92 3.47
CA PHE A 137 -4.57 19.99 2.82
C PHE A 137 -6.03 20.38 3.09
N ASP A 138 -6.36 20.70 4.34
CA ASP A 138 -7.72 21.15 4.71
C ASP A 138 -8.07 22.46 4.01
N ARG A 139 -7.13 23.41 3.93
CA ARG A 139 -7.32 24.70 3.25
C ARG A 139 -7.61 24.54 1.76
N HIS A 140 -7.01 23.55 1.10
CA HIS A 140 -7.25 23.22 -0.31
C HIS A 140 -8.39 22.22 -0.51
N GLY A 141 -9.14 21.86 0.55
CA GLY A 141 -10.32 21.00 0.46
C GLY A 141 -10.02 19.54 0.12
N PHE A 142 -8.88 19.02 0.55
CA PHE A 142 -8.55 17.62 0.37
C PHE A 142 -9.49 16.74 1.21
N LYS A 143 -10.18 15.84 0.55
CA LYS A 143 -11.22 14.97 1.15
C LYS A 143 -10.68 13.66 1.69
N ARG A 144 -9.44 13.29 1.32
CA ARG A 144 -8.83 12.04 1.74
C ARG A 144 -7.33 12.18 1.90
N LEU A 145 -6.84 11.80 3.08
CA LEU A 145 -5.42 11.74 3.38
C LEU A 145 -5.05 10.34 3.86
N HIS A 146 -4.29 9.63 3.05
CA HIS A 146 -3.73 8.36 3.49
C HIS A 146 -2.38 8.58 4.16
N VAL A 147 -2.03 7.69 5.10
CA VAL A 147 -0.82 7.79 5.91
C VAL A 147 -0.09 6.45 5.92
N ALA A 148 1.24 6.50 6.04
CA ALA A 148 2.03 5.28 6.09
C ALA A 148 1.82 4.49 7.39
N GLY A 149 1.72 3.16 7.25
CA GLY A 149 1.74 2.18 8.33
C GLY A 149 2.92 1.22 8.21
N HIS A 150 3.43 0.75 9.35
CA HIS A 150 4.66 -0.05 9.43
C HIS A 150 4.42 -1.34 10.23
N PRO A 151 3.81 -2.39 9.61
CA PRO A 151 3.52 -3.64 10.31
C PRO A 151 4.75 -4.34 10.91
N GLU A 152 5.90 -4.18 10.28
CA GLU A 152 7.16 -4.78 10.67
C GLU A 152 8.12 -3.79 11.36
N GLY A 153 7.60 -2.62 11.78
CA GLY A 153 8.41 -1.51 12.27
C GLY A 153 9.08 -0.72 11.13
N ASN A 154 9.85 0.28 11.50
CA ASN A 154 10.64 1.08 10.56
C ASN A 154 11.93 1.54 11.24
N ARG A 155 13.08 1.03 10.79
CA ARG A 155 14.39 1.30 11.39
C ARG A 155 14.91 2.72 11.16
N ASP A 156 14.35 3.45 10.19
CA ASP A 156 14.69 4.87 9.98
C ASP A 156 13.97 5.77 10.99
N ILE A 157 12.90 5.26 11.62
CA ILE A 157 12.10 5.97 12.63
C ILE A 157 12.50 5.50 14.03
N ASP A 158 12.41 4.18 14.28
CA ASP A 158 12.77 3.54 15.53
C ASP A 158 14.15 2.86 15.38
N LEU A 159 15.23 3.63 15.57
CA LEU A 159 16.63 3.17 15.41
C LEU A 159 17.02 2.03 16.37
N ASP A 160 16.35 1.94 17.50
CA ASP A 160 16.54 0.89 18.51
C ASP A 160 15.82 -0.42 18.15
N GLY A 161 15.10 -0.45 17.03
CA GLY A 161 14.34 -1.61 16.56
C GLY A 161 13.02 -1.84 17.30
N THR A 162 12.58 -0.88 18.12
CA THR A 162 11.23 -0.87 18.70
C THR A 162 10.17 -0.42 17.68
N THR A 163 8.93 -0.21 18.13
CA THR A 163 7.85 0.39 17.33
C THR A 163 7.27 1.62 18.02
N LYS A 164 8.00 2.19 18.98
CA LYS A 164 7.49 3.25 19.86
C LYS A 164 7.09 4.50 19.07
N LEU A 165 7.99 5.02 18.24
CA LEU A 165 7.75 6.26 17.51
C LEU A 165 6.73 6.06 16.38
N VAL A 166 6.75 4.93 15.68
CA VAL A 166 5.71 4.64 14.66
C VAL A 166 4.33 4.46 15.30
N ASP A 167 4.23 3.88 16.48
CA ASP A 167 2.96 3.72 17.20
C ASP A 167 2.45 5.07 17.76
N GLU A 168 3.33 5.91 18.28
CA GLU A 168 2.99 7.29 18.69
C GLU A 168 2.50 8.12 17.50
N ALA A 169 3.17 8.01 16.34
CA ALA A 169 2.74 8.66 15.12
C ALA A 169 1.35 8.20 14.64
N LEU A 170 1.02 6.91 14.78
CA LEU A 170 -0.33 6.40 14.45
C LEU A 170 -1.39 6.94 15.41
N LYS A 171 -1.11 7.04 16.71
CA LYS A 171 -2.04 7.66 17.68
C LYS A 171 -2.33 9.12 17.34
N PHE A 172 -1.30 9.89 16.99
CA PHE A 172 -1.49 11.27 16.55
C PHE A 172 -2.39 11.34 15.30
N LYS A 173 -2.14 10.49 14.30
CA LYS A 173 -2.96 10.44 13.07
C LYS A 173 -4.40 10.04 13.36
N GLN A 174 -4.62 9.14 14.34
CA GLN A 174 -5.97 8.80 14.79
C GLN A 174 -6.67 10.02 15.40
N ILE A 175 -6.01 10.76 16.29
CA ILE A 175 -6.58 11.99 16.88
C ILE A 175 -6.88 13.03 15.79
N TYR A 176 -5.96 13.22 14.85
CA TYR A 176 -6.20 14.11 13.72
C TYR A 176 -7.41 13.69 12.87
N SER A 177 -7.60 12.38 12.64
CA SER A 177 -8.74 11.87 11.88
C SER A 177 -10.09 12.20 12.50
N GLU A 178 -10.14 12.53 13.78
CA GLU A 178 -11.35 12.93 14.51
C GLU A 178 -11.61 14.45 14.43
N SER A 179 -10.64 15.22 13.95
CA SER A 179 -10.69 16.70 13.89
C SER A 179 -10.70 17.28 12.47
N THR A 180 -10.53 16.46 11.45
CA THR A 180 -10.55 16.84 10.03
C THR A 180 -11.76 16.27 9.32
N ASP A 181 -12.24 16.97 8.28
CA ASP A 181 -13.27 16.44 7.37
C ASP A 181 -12.71 15.43 6.37
N ALA A 182 -11.38 15.32 6.26
CA ALA A 182 -10.73 14.36 5.38
C ALA A 182 -10.83 12.92 5.92
N LYS A 183 -11.14 11.97 5.04
CA LYS A 183 -11.14 10.54 5.39
C LYS A 183 -9.69 10.03 5.42
N LEU A 184 -9.27 9.48 6.56
CA LEU A 184 -7.95 8.87 6.71
C LEU A 184 -8.02 7.34 6.53
N ALA A 185 -6.93 6.80 5.97
CA ALA A 185 -6.64 5.36 5.97
C ALA A 185 -5.13 5.15 6.09
N ILE A 186 -4.75 3.99 6.59
CA ILE A 186 -3.35 3.58 6.71
C ILE A 186 -2.98 2.76 5.47
N VAL A 187 -1.91 3.13 4.77
CA VAL A 187 -1.33 2.33 3.68
C VAL A 187 -0.03 1.71 4.16
N THR A 188 0.10 0.40 4.07
CA THR A 188 1.34 -0.26 4.49
C THR A 188 2.31 -0.43 3.33
N GLN A 189 3.59 -0.59 3.65
CA GLN A 189 4.55 -1.17 2.72
C GLN A 189 4.13 -2.63 2.42
N PHE A 190 4.58 -3.20 1.30
CA PHE A 190 4.33 -4.61 1.01
C PHE A 190 5.03 -5.52 2.03
N ALA A 191 4.37 -6.61 2.36
CA ALA A 191 4.86 -7.65 3.26
C ALA A 191 4.76 -9.03 2.58
N PHE A 192 5.46 -10.01 3.14
CA PHE A 192 5.51 -11.39 2.61
C PHE A 192 5.06 -12.43 3.62
N ASP A 193 4.87 -12.04 4.87
CA ASP A 193 4.38 -12.86 5.97
C ASP A 193 3.12 -12.19 6.55
N SER A 194 2.02 -12.90 6.55
CA SER A 194 0.73 -12.41 7.03
C SER A 194 0.71 -12.24 8.55
N ARG A 195 1.47 -13.07 9.27
CA ARG A 195 1.43 -13.10 10.73
C ARG A 195 1.87 -11.79 11.40
N PRO A 196 3.02 -11.17 11.05
CA PRO A 196 3.38 -9.86 11.59
C PRO A 196 2.34 -8.79 11.27
N VAL A 197 1.75 -8.83 10.08
CA VAL A 197 0.70 -7.89 9.65
C VAL A 197 -0.56 -8.03 10.50
N ILE A 198 -1.03 -9.25 10.69
CA ILE A 198 -2.21 -9.56 11.51
C ILE A 198 -2.01 -9.10 12.95
N LEU A 199 -0.89 -9.50 13.57
CA LEU A 199 -0.56 -9.12 14.94
C LEU A 199 -0.45 -7.61 15.12
N TRP A 200 0.14 -6.91 14.13
CA TRP A 200 0.20 -5.45 14.14
C TRP A 200 -1.19 -4.82 14.02
N ALA A 201 -2.04 -5.29 13.10
CA ALA A 201 -3.38 -4.76 12.93
C ALA A 201 -4.24 -4.94 14.20
N GLU A 202 -4.15 -6.09 14.86
CA GLU A 202 -4.81 -6.35 16.15
C GLU A 202 -4.27 -5.42 17.24
N ARG A 203 -2.95 -5.27 17.32
CA ARG A 203 -2.29 -4.44 18.32
C ARG A 203 -2.69 -2.97 18.20
N ILE A 204 -2.66 -2.39 17.00
CA ILE A 204 -3.03 -0.98 16.81
C ILE A 204 -4.53 -0.77 17.07
N ALA A 205 -5.39 -1.71 16.68
CA ALA A 205 -6.81 -1.69 17.01
C ALA A 205 -7.06 -1.70 18.53
N ALA A 206 -6.31 -2.50 19.28
CA ALA A 206 -6.38 -2.56 20.74
C ALA A 206 -5.93 -1.23 21.40
N THR A 207 -5.06 -0.45 20.75
CA THR A 207 -4.65 0.88 21.24
C THR A 207 -5.60 2.02 20.86
N GLY A 208 -6.72 1.72 20.21
CA GLY A 208 -7.74 2.71 19.87
C GLY A 208 -7.68 3.24 18.44
N VAL A 209 -6.74 2.78 17.59
CA VAL A 209 -6.75 3.11 16.16
C VAL A 209 -7.99 2.51 15.50
N ARG A 210 -8.67 3.32 14.68
CA ARG A 210 -9.89 2.93 13.93
C ARG A 210 -9.77 3.19 12.44
N MET A 211 -8.68 3.81 12.01
CA MET A 211 -8.44 4.03 10.59
C MET A 211 -8.36 2.71 9.83
N PRO A 212 -9.04 2.57 8.67
CA PRO A 212 -8.94 1.37 7.84
C PRO A 212 -7.51 1.19 7.33
N ILE A 213 -7.13 -0.08 7.12
CA ILE A 213 -5.81 -0.47 6.61
C ILE A 213 -5.95 -0.91 5.16
N HIS A 214 -5.23 -0.22 4.28
CA HIS A 214 -4.97 -0.63 2.91
C HIS A 214 -3.63 -1.37 2.90
N LEU A 215 -3.71 -2.69 2.81
CA LEU A 215 -2.56 -3.58 2.97
C LEU A 215 -1.73 -3.65 1.71
N GLY A 216 -0.46 -3.26 1.80
CA GLY A 216 0.50 -3.33 0.71
C GLY A 216 0.88 -4.76 0.34
N VAL A 217 0.82 -5.08 -0.95
CA VAL A 217 1.27 -6.36 -1.49
C VAL A 217 2.12 -6.16 -2.73
N ALA A 218 3.17 -6.98 -2.88
CA ALA A 218 3.95 -7.01 -4.10
C ALA A 218 3.15 -7.75 -5.19
N GLY A 219 2.91 -7.10 -6.34
CA GLY A 219 2.35 -7.76 -7.52
C GLY A 219 3.26 -8.86 -8.08
N PRO A 220 2.80 -9.68 -9.01
CA PRO A 220 3.58 -10.73 -9.64
C PRO A 220 4.90 -10.19 -10.20
N THR A 221 6.01 -10.86 -9.87
CA THR A 221 7.34 -10.42 -10.29
C THR A 221 8.37 -11.54 -10.22
N LYS A 222 9.52 -11.34 -10.87
CA LYS A 222 10.66 -12.26 -10.72
C LYS A 222 11.24 -12.15 -9.32
N LEU A 223 11.62 -13.29 -8.75
CA LEU A 223 12.17 -13.36 -7.38
C LEU A 223 13.37 -12.41 -7.17
N GLN A 224 14.26 -12.29 -8.16
CA GLN A 224 15.40 -11.36 -8.10
C GLN A 224 14.96 -9.89 -8.00
N THR A 225 13.94 -9.50 -8.76
CA THR A 225 13.35 -8.15 -8.70
C THR A 225 12.74 -7.91 -7.33
N LEU A 226 12.01 -8.90 -6.80
CA LEU A 226 11.40 -8.83 -5.49
C LEU A 226 12.41 -8.60 -4.37
N ILE A 227 13.51 -9.38 -4.35
CA ILE A 227 14.59 -9.24 -3.38
C ILE A 227 15.21 -7.84 -3.44
N LYS A 228 15.49 -7.35 -4.65
CA LYS A 228 16.03 -5.99 -4.84
C LYS A 228 15.12 -4.94 -4.23
N PHE A 229 13.84 -4.96 -4.52
CA PHE A 229 12.89 -3.98 -3.98
C PHE A 229 12.71 -4.13 -2.47
N ALA A 230 12.64 -5.36 -1.95
CA ALA A 230 12.53 -5.60 -0.51
C ALA A 230 13.71 -4.97 0.26
N LEU A 231 14.93 -5.12 -0.24
CA LEU A 231 16.12 -4.50 0.35
C LEU A 231 16.09 -2.97 0.24
N THR A 232 15.70 -2.43 -0.93
CA THR A 232 15.65 -0.98 -1.16
C THR A 232 14.58 -0.30 -0.32
N CYS A 233 13.43 -0.95 -0.13
CA CYS A 233 12.30 -0.41 0.63
C CYS A 233 12.40 -0.69 2.14
N GLY A 234 13.46 -1.33 2.60
CA GLY A 234 13.65 -1.63 4.03
C GLY A 234 12.58 -2.59 4.59
N VAL A 235 12.07 -3.51 3.75
CA VAL A 235 11.11 -4.53 4.21
C VAL A 235 11.79 -5.36 5.29
N GLY A 236 11.11 -5.49 6.43
CA GLY A 236 11.69 -6.00 7.66
C GLY A 236 11.80 -7.54 7.73
N PRO A 237 11.36 -8.17 8.83
CA PRO A 237 11.56 -9.59 9.12
C PRO A 237 11.02 -10.55 8.05
N SER A 238 9.95 -10.17 7.33
CA SER A 238 9.35 -11.04 6.29
C SER A 238 10.25 -11.27 5.06
N ILE A 239 11.35 -10.52 4.92
CA ILE A 239 12.35 -10.80 3.88
C ILE A 239 12.92 -12.23 3.99
N SER A 240 12.95 -12.80 5.20
CA SER A 240 13.38 -14.18 5.45
C SER A 240 12.53 -15.20 4.70
N VAL A 241 11.26 -14.93 4.47
CA VAL A 241 10.35 -15.78 3.69
C VAL A 241 10.80 -15.83 2.23
N ILE A 242 11.15 -14.66 1.68
CA ILE A 242 11.67 -14.55 0.31
C ILE A 242 13.04 -15.20 0.17
N GLN A 243 13.91 -15.06 1.17
CA GLN A 243 15.23 -15.71 1.18
C GLN A 243 15.10 -17.24 1.21
N LYS A 244 14.20 -17.79 2.04
CA LYS A 244 13.90 -19.24 2.05
C LYS A 244 13.37 -19.71 0.70
N ARG A 245 12.51 -18.94 0.05
CA ARG A 245 12.02 -19.23 -1.30
C ARG A 245 13.16 -19.21 -2.32
N ALA A 246 14.13 -18.31 -2.17
CA ALA A 246 15.29 -18.23 -3.05
C ALA A 246 16.27 -19.42 -2.92
N MET A 247 16.29 -20.11 -1.77
CA MET A 247 17.07 -21.32 -1.57
C MET A 247 16.43 -22.57 -2.21
N ASP A 248 15.16 -22.52 -2.56
CA ASP A 248 14.46 -23.60 -3.25
C ASP A 248 14.61 -23.42 -4.78
N ILE A 249 15.49 -24.20 -5.38
CA ILE A 249 15.82 -24.13 -6.81
C ILE A 249 14.57 -24.29 -7.69
N SER A 250 13.59 -25.09 -7.26
CA SER A 250 12.35 -25.29 -7.99
C SER A 250 11.50 -24.01 -8.07
N LYS A 251 11.62 -23.12 -7.08
CA LYS A 251 10.90 -21.86 -6.97
C LYS A 251 11.62 -20.66 -7.62
N LEU A 252 12.90 -20.80 -7.95
CA LEU A 252 13.67 -19.73 -8.59
C LEU A 252 13.18 -19.40 -10.00
N LEU A 253 12.67 -20.39 -10.71
CA LEU A 253 12.18 -20.25 -12.09
C LEU A 253 10.71 -19.80 -12.16
N VAL A 254 9.97 -19.91 -11.05
CA VAL A 254 8.55 -19.54 -10.99
C VAL A 254 8.45 -18.10 -10.48
N PRO A 255 7.75 -17.19 -11.19
CA PRO A 255 7.49 -15.87 -10.69
C PRO A 255 6.83 -15.90 -9.29
N TYR A 256 7.15 -14.92 -8.47
CA TYR A 256 6.43 -14.71 -7.22
C TYR A 256 5.03 -14.20 -7.52
N GLU A 257 4.06 -14.75 -6.81
CA GLU A 257 2.69 -14.26 -6.75
C GLU A 257 2.25 -14.15 -5.28
N PRO A 258 1.45 -13.15 -4.90
CA PRO A 258 1.03 -12.95 -3.50
C PRO A 258 -0.13 -13.87 -3.07
N THR A 259 -0.42 -14.95 -3.79
CA THR A 259 -1.59 -15.81 -3.58
C THR A 259 -1.66 -16.36 -2.17
N GLU A 260 -0.57 -16.97 -1.66
CA GLU A 260 -0.51 -17.56 -0.32
C GLU A 260 -0.75 -16.51 0.76
N PHE A 261 -0.03 -15.39 0.68
CA PHE A 261 -0.17 -14.26 1.60
C PHE A 261 -1.61 -13.70 1.63
N LEU A 262 -2.19 -13.43 0.46
CA LEU A 262 -3.56 -12.89 0.38
C LEU A 262 -4.61 -13.90 0.85
N THR A 263 -4.36 -15.17 0.64
CA THR A 263 -5.16 -16.28 1.12
C THR A 263 -5.27 -16.26 2.64
N GLU A 264 -4.13 -16.19 3.34
CA GLU A 264 -4.07 -16.13 4.80
C GLU A 264 -4.76 -14.88 5.36
N ILE A 265 -4.61 -13.74 4.69
CA ILE A 265 -5.31 -12.49 5.06
C ILE A 265 -6.83 -12.62 4.84
N ALA A 266 -7.28 -13.23 3.73
CA ALA A 266 -8.69 -13.47 3.47
C ALA A 266 -9.34 -14.38 4.53
N ASP A 267 -8.66 -15.46 4.89
CA ASP A 267 -9.08 -16.37 5.94
C ASP A 267 -9.15 -15.68 7.32
N TYR A 268 -8.16 -14.84 7.61
CA TYR A 268 -8.16 -14.04 8.84
C TYR A 268 -9.35 -13.08 8.86
N LYS A 269 -9.61 -12.32 7.80
CA LYS A 269 -10.75 -11.40 7.71
C LYS A 269 -12.08 -12.10 7.86
N ALA A 270 -12.26 -13.26 7.23
CA ALA A 270 -13.48 -14.04 7.33
C ALA A 270 -13.80 -14.44 8.79
N ARG A 271 -12.76 -14.75 9.57
CA ARG A 271 -12.91 -15.07 11.00
C ARG A 271 -12.97 -13.83 11.91
N ASN A 272 -12.51 -12.67 11.40
CA ASN A 272 -12.45 -11.41 12.14
C ASN A 272 -13.08 -10.26 11.33
N PRO A 273 -14.40 -10.21 11.19
CA PRO A 273 -15.10 -9.20 10.38
C PRO A 273 -14.86 -7.75 10.83
N GLN A 274 -14.44 -7.55 12.08
CA GLN A 274 -14.11 -6.23 12.66
C GLN A 274 -12.64 -5.83 12.44
N SER A 275 -11.88 -6.62 11.68
CA SER A 275 -10.49 -6.28 11.35
C SER A 275 -10.41 -4.95 10.62
N LEU A 276 -9.42 -4.14 10.97
CA LEU A 276 -9.13 -2.88 10.29
C LEU A 276 -8.60 -3.07 8.84
N ILE A 277 -8.16 -4.28 8.46
CA ILE A 277 -7.72 -4.57 7.08
C ILE A 277 -8.94 -4.47 6.17
N GLU A 278 -8.98 -3.45 5.32
CA GLU A 278 -10.14 -3.15 4.48
C GLU A 278 -9.87 -3.43 3.00
N GLN A 279 -8.75 -2.97 2.48
CA GLN A 279 -8.44 -2.97 1.06
C GLN A 279 -7.01 -3.45 0.80
N ILE A 280 -6.75 -3.92 -0.43
CA ILE A 280 -5.40 -4.25 -0.90
C ILE A 280 -4.83 -3.09 -1.72
N HIS A 281 -3.56 -2.75 -1.46
CA HIS A 281 -2.76 -1.82 -2.25
C HIS A 281 -1.63 -2.55 -2.95
N VAL A 282 -1.56 -2.47 -4.28
CA VAL A 282 -0.63 -3.25 -5.10
C VAL A 282 0.59 -2.43 -5.49
N PHE A 283 1.77 -2.91 -5.12
CA PHE A 283 3.05 -2.44 -5.63
C PHE A 283 3.41 -3.23 -6.90
N PRO A 284 3.34 -2.65 -8.10
CA PRO A 284 3.50 -3.40 -9.36
C PRO A 284 4.98 -3.62 -9.71
N LEU A 285 5.70 -4.37 -8.87
CA LEU A 285 7.15 -4.58 -8.97
C LEU A 285 7.57 -5.32 -10.25
N GLY A 286 6.68 -6.12 -10.82
CA GLY A 286 6.86 -6.79 -12.11
C GLY A 286 6.26 -6.02 -13.30
N GLY A 287 5.74 -4.82 -13.06
CA GLY A 287 5.07 -3.98 -14.04
C GLY A 287 3.56 -3.89 -13.80
N ILE A 288 2.98 -2.75 -14.20
CA ILE A 288 1.56 -2.45 -13.94
C ILE A 288 0.64 -3.42 -14.67
N ARG A 289 0.94 -3.77 -15.92
CA ARG A 289 0.12 -4.69 -16.73
C ARG A 289 0.01 -6.05 -16.05
N ALA A 290 1.13 -6.68 -15.72
CA ALA A 290 1.13 -8.01 -15.08
C ALA A 290 0.39 -7.99 -13.73
N SER A 291 0.52 -6.91 -12.96
CA SER A 291 -0.17 -6.77 -11.67
C SER A 291 -1.66 -6.56 -11.84
N ALA A 292 -2.07 -5.71 -12.79
CA ALA A 292 -3.47 -5.45 -13.09
C ALA A 292 -4.18 -6.71 -13.64
N GLU A 293 -3.56 -7.41 -14.58
CA GLU A 293 -4.09 -8.67 -15.14
C GLU A 293 -4.29 -9.71 -14.04
N TRP A 294 -3.28 -9.89 -13.17
CA TRP A 294 -3.35 -10.84 -12.05
C TRP A 294 -4.49 -10.51 -11.07
N MET A 295 -4.68 -9.22 -10.74
CA MET A 295 -5.75 -8.76 -9.85
C MET A 295 -7.12 -8.91 -10.52
N ASN A 296 -7.25 -8.53 -11.79
CA ASN A 296 -8.51 -8.56 -12.54
C ASN A 296 -9.02 -9.99 -12.77
N GLU A 297 -8.13 -10.95 -13.01
CA GLU A 297 -8.49 -12.37 -13.14
C GLU A 297 -9.15 -12.93 -11.87
N ARG A 298 -8.91 -12.30 -10.73
CA ARG A 298 -9.42 -12.69 -9.42
C ARG A 298 -10.66 -11.90 -8.99
N GLN A 299 -11.11 -10.92 -9.81
CA GLN A 299 -12.33 -10.16 -9.57
C GLN A 299 -13.50 -10.70 -10.42
N PRO A 300 -14.69 -10.89 -9.84
CA PRO A 300 -15.82 -11.51 -10.57
C PRO A 300 -16.41 -10.64 -11.68
N ALA A 301 -16.39 -9.32 -11.53
CA ALA A 301 -17.17 -8.40 -12.36
C ALA A 301 -16.59 -8.14 -13.76
N LEU A 302 -15.30 -8.39 -14.01
CA LEU A 302 -14.67 -8.14 -15.31
C LEU A 302 -14.66 -9.38 -16.22
N ALA A 303 -14.82 -10.57 -15.68
CA ALA A 303 -14.92 -11.80 -16.47
C ALA A 303 -16.21 -11.84 -17.32
N GLU A 304 -17.29 -11.23 -16.82
CA GLU A 304 -18.58 -11.21 -17.52
C GLU A 304 -18.64 -10.15 -18.65
N ILE A 305 -17.88 -9.06 -18.52
CA ILE A 305 -17.85 -7.96 -19.52
C ILE A 305 -17.00 -8.32 -20.75
N ARG A 306 -16.02 -9.21 -20.60
CA ARG A 306 -15.15 -9.66 -21.72
C ARG A 306 -15.73 -10.84 -22.51
N ALA A 307 -16.85 -11.40 -22.08
CA ALA A 307 -17.53 -12.53 -22.75
C ALA A 307 -18.69 -12.09 -23.66
N ILE A 308 -18.91 -10.77 -23.80
CA ILE A 308 -19.87 -10.14 -24.75
C ILE A 308 -19.06 -9.40 -25.84
#